data_85d3e65b45067ef97f3f99191c1d5351
#
_entry.id   85d3e65b45067ef97f3f99191c1d5351
#
_cell.length_a   1.000
_cell.length_b   1.000
_cell.length_c   1.000
_cell.angle_alpha   90.00
_cell.angle_beta   90.00
_cell.angle_gamma   90.00
#
_symmetry.space_group_name_H-M   'P 1'
#
loop_
_entity.id
_entity.type
_entity.pdbx_description
1 polymer ?
#
loop_
_entity_poly.entity_id
_entity_poly.type
_entity_poly.pdbx_seq_one_letter_code
_entity_poly.pdbx_strand_id
1 'polypeptide(L)'
;MFAIAPADPDSPDARVLLAELGAALAHITGSDGSASFDAADVRGPRACFLVARAADGSLAGCGALRSLTDDVAELKRMYARPGSGAGAGAALLAALERQALAFGYRDVWLETRRVNARAVAFYEKHGYRVIHNFGKYAGRPEAVCLGKRPDTRAPVFL
;
A
#
# COMPACT_ATOMS: atom_id res chain seq x y z
N MET A 1 -9.90 12.41 -11.04
CA MET A 1 -10.62 11.22 -10.51
C MET A 1 -9.92 9.96 -10.99
N PHE A 2 -9.80 9.00 -10.10
CA PHE A 2 -9.09 7.74 -10.39
C PHE A 2 -10.06 6.57 -10.37
N ALA A 3 -9.93 5.67 -11.34
CA ALA A 3 -10.62 4.39 -11.34
C ALA A 3 -9.70 3.35 -10.70
N ILE A 4 -10.18 2.66 -9.68
CA ILE A 4 -9.40 1.69 -8.92
C ILE A 4 -10.08 0.33 -9.03
N ALA A 5 -9.32 -0.68 -9.43
CA ALA A 5 -9.84 -2.03 -9.65
C ALA A 5 -8.81 -3.08 -9.25
N PRO A 6 -9.28 -4.29 -8.87
CA PRO A 6 -8.38 -5.41 -8.64
C PRO A 6 -7.62 -5.80 -9.90
N ALA A 7 -6.39 -6.28 -9.71
CA ALA A 7 -5.56 -6.82 -10.79
C ALA A 7 -4.71 -7.95 -10.21
N ASP A 8 -4.27 -8.86 -11.07
CA ASP A 8 -3.27 -9.84 -10.67
C ASP A 8 -1.91 -9.17 -10.61
N PRO A 9 -1.09 -9.42 -9.57
CA PRO A 9 0.23 -8.80 -9.45
C PRO A 9 1.20 -9.19 -10.57
N ASP A 10 0.94 -10.25 -11.31
CA ASP A 10 1.73 -10.66 -12.47
C ASP A 10 1.16 -10.17 -13.81
N SER A 11 0.04 -9.43 -13.78
CA SER A 11 -0.51 -8.83 -15.00
C SER A 11 0.46 -7.81 -15.60
N PRO A 12 0.37 -7.53 -16.92
CA PRO A 12 1.26 -6.56 -17.57
C PRO A 12 1.27 -5.19 -16.89
N ASP A 13 0.10 -4.66 -16.54
CA ASP A 13 -0.01 -3.36 -15.88
C ASP A 13 0.63 -3.36 -14.50
N ALA A 14 0.37 -4.40 -13.70
CA ALA A 14 0.96 -4.55 -12.38
C ALA A 14 2.49 -4.64 -12.46
N ARG A 15 3.01 -5.39 -13.42
CA ARG A 15 4.46 -5.53 -13.61
C ARG A 15 5.13 -4.20 -13.93
N VAL A 16 4.52 -3.37 -14.76
CA VAL A 16 5.03 -2.02 -15.06
C VAL A 16 5.14 -1.20 -13.79
N LEU A 17 4.06 -1.14 -13.01
CA LEU A 17 4.01 -0.34 -11.80
C LEU A 17 4.96 -0.86 -10.72
N LEU A 18 5.04 -2.18 -10.55
CA LEU A 18 5.94 -2.79 -9.56
C LEU A 18 7.40 -2.58 -9.92
N ALA A 19 7.74 -2.62 -11.21
CA ALA A 19 9.10 -2.32 -11.67
C ALA A 19 9.47 -0.85 -11.41
N GLU A 20 8.55 0.07 -11.67
CA GLU A 20 8.77 1.50 -11.38
C GLU A 20 8.95 1.74 -9.88
N LEU A 21 8.12 1.12 -9.05
CA LEU A 21 8.23 1.21 -7.60
C LEU A 21 9.58 0.67 -7.13
N GLY A 22 9.99 -0.48 -7.63
CA GLY A 22 11.28 -1.08 -7.28
C GLY A 22 12.45 -0.15 -7.61
N ALA A 23 12.44 0.48 -8.79
CA ALA A 23 13.47 1.44 -9.18
C ALA A 23 13.49 2.66 -8.27
N ALA A 24 12.31 3.20 -7.92
CA ALA A 24 12.20 4.34 -7.02
C ALA A 24 12.72 4.00 -5.61
N LEU A 25 12.37 2.83 -5.08
CA LEU A 25 12.83 2.38 -3.77
C LEU A 25 14.34 2.13 -3.75
N ALA A 26 14.88 1.51 -4.80
CA ALA A 26 16.33 1.29 -4.91
C ALA A 26 17.10 2.60 -4.88
N HIS A 27 16.57 3.64 -5.52
CA HIS A 27 17.16 4.98 -5.49
C HIS A 27 17.13 5.61 -4.09
N ILE A 28 16.04 5.43 -3.35
CA ILE A 28 15.85 6.04 -2.02
C ILE A 28 16.58 5.25 -0.93
N THR A 29 16.49 3.90 -0.97
CA THR A 29 16.87 3.03 0.15
C THR A 29 18.04 2.10 -0.15
N GLY A 30 18.42 1.96 -1.42
CA GLY A 30 19.42 0.99 -1.87
C GLY A 30 18.86 -0.42 -2.10
N SER A 31 17.55 -0.63 -1.90
CA SER A 31 16.88 -1.92 -2.13
C SER A 31 15.55 -1.70 -2.83
N ASP A 32 15.19 -2.59 -3.75
CA ASP A 32 13.92 -2.51 -4.49
C ASP A 32 12.71 -3.01 -3.67
N GLY A 33 12.93 -3.57 -2.48
CA GLY A 33 11.88 -4.08 -1.62
C GLY A 33 11.27 -5.41 -2.06
N SER A 34 11.74 -6.00 -3.15
CA SER A 34 11.15 -7.24 -3.70
C SER A 34 11.29 -8.43 -2.75
N ALA A 35 12.33 -8.46 -1.93
CA ALA A 35 12.55 -9.53 -0.96
C ALA A 35 11.45 -9.60 0.11
N SER A 36 10.68 -8.55 0.29
CA SER A 36 9.58 -8.51 1.28
C SER A 36 8.20 -8.65 0.65
N PHE A 37 8.12 -8.96 -0.64
CA PHE A 37 6.84 -9.12 -1.34
C PHE A 37 6.78 -10.45 -2.07
N ASP A 38 5.72 -11.22 -1.81
CA ASP A 38 5.37 -12.43 -2.53
C ASP A 38 4.01 -12.24 -3.17
N ALA A 39 3.93 -12.41 -4.50
CA ALA A 39 2.69 -12.27 -5.24
C ALA A 39 1.58 -13.21 -4.74
N ALA A 40 1.94 -14.39 -4.25
CA ALA A 40 0.97 -15.34 -3.71
C ALA A 40 0.22 -14.79 -2.49
N ASP A 41 0.86 -13.93 -1.69
CA ASP A 41 0.26 -13.35 -0.48
C ASP A 41 -0.93 -12.45 -0.77
N VAL A 42 -1.05 -11.93 -1.99
CA VAL A 42 -2.12 -10.99 -2.37
C VAL A 42 -3.17 -11.62 -3.29
N ARG A 43 -3.11 -12.93 -3.50
CA ARG A 43 -4.08 -13.70 -4.31
C ARG A 43 -5.11 -14.46 -3.49
N GLY A 44 -4.86 -14.67 -2.21
CA GLY A 44 -5.73 -15.45 -1.36
C GLY A 44 -6.99 -14.70 -0.94
N PRO A 45 -7.89 -15.38 -0.22
CA PRO A 45 -9.05 -14.72 0.38
C PRO A 45 -8.53 -13.68 1.39
N ARG A 46 -9.26 -12.59 1.53
CA ARG A 46 -8.92 -11.48 2.42
C ARG A 46 -7.58 -10.80 2.05
N ALA A 47 -7.21 -10.88 0.76
CA ALA A 47 -6.04 -10.22 0.20
C ALA A 47 -6.42 -9.60 -1.15
N CYS A 48 -5.69 -8.58 -1.59
CA CYS A 48 -5.93 -7.98 -2.89
C CYS A 48 -4.72 -7.20 -3.40
N PHE A 49 -4.69 -7.02 -4.71
CA PHE A 49 -3.80 -6.09 -5.39
C PHE A 49 -4.67 -5.16 -6.23
N LEU A 50 -4.52 -3.85 -6.03
CA LEU A 50 -5.32 -2.83 -6.71
C LEU A 50 -4.46 -1.99 -7.64
N VAL A 51 -5.01 -1.64 -8.79
CA VAL A 51 -4.40 -0.74 -9.76
C VAL A 51 -5.32 0.49 -9.93
N ALA A 52 -4.72 1.66 -9.91
CA ALA A 52 -5.41 2.93 -10.17
C ALA A 52 -5.09 3.43 -11.57
N ARG A 53 -6.11 3.93 -12.26
CA ARG A 53 -5.99 4.60 -13.55
C ARG A 53 -6.52 6.02 -13.45
N ALA A 54 -5.86 6.94 -14.15
CA ALA A 54 -6.33 8.30 -14.29
C ALA A 54 -7.55 8.35 -15.24
N ALA A 55 -8.19 9.53 -15.32
CA ALA A 55 -9.39 9.72 -16.15
C ALA A 55 -9.16 9.40 -17.63
N ASP A 56 -7.93 9.59 -18.13
CA ASP A 56 -7.56 9.27 -19.52
C ASP A 56 -7.24 7.79 -19.74
N GLY A 57 -7.36 6.94 -18.71
CA GLY A 57 -7.07 5.52 -18.78
C GLY A 57 -5.61 5.14 -18.51
N SER A 58 -4.71 6.11 -18.34
CA SER A 58 -3.31 5.81 -18.05
C SER A 58 -3.12 5.26 -16.65
N LEU A 59 -2.07 4.44 -16.44
CA LEU A 59 -1.74 3.89 -15.14
C LEU A 59 -1.34 5.03 -14.19
N ALA A 60 -1.86 4.99 -12.96
CA ALA A 60 -1.62 6.02 -11.96
C ALA A 60 -0.94 5.48 -10.70
N GLY A 61 -1.10 4.20 -10.40
CA GLY A 61 -0.46 3.61 -9.22
C GLY A 61 -1.02 2.26 -8.86
N CYS A 62 -0.50 1.71 -7.76
CA CYS A 62 -0.92 0.41 -7.24
C CYS A 62 -0.77 0.34 -5.73
N GLY A 63 -1.33 -0.69 -5.15
CA GLY A 63 -1.17 -1.03 -3.74
C GLY A 63 -1.77 -2.39 -3.45
N ALA A 64 -1.35 -3.00 -2.36
CA ALA A 64 -1.75 -4.35 -2.01
C ALA A 64 -2.04 -4.50 -0.53
N LEU A 65 -2.90 -5.46 -0.21
CA LEU A 65 -3.15 -5.94 1.15
C LEU A 65 -2.87 -7.42 1.23
N ARG A 66 -2.22 -7.85 2.29
CA ARG A 66 -2.11 -9.26 2.66
C ARG A 66 -2.58 -9.45 4.09
N SER A 67 -2.97 -10.68 4.41
CA SER A 67 -3.29 -11.03 5.80
C SER A 67 -2.00 -11.12 6.61
N LEU A 68 -1.92 -10.37 7.71
CA LEU A 68 -0.84 -10.51 8.66
C LEU A 68 -1.28 -11.37 9.85
N THR A 69 -2.44 -11.05 10.41
CA THR A 69 -3.17 -11.84 11.40
C THR A 69 -4.65 -11.83 11.04
N ASP A 70 -5.49 -12.52 11.81
CA ASP A 70 -6.93 -12.49 11.58
C ASP A 70 -7.52 -11.08 11.67
N ASP A 71 -6.93 -10.22 12.50
CA ASP A 71 -7.43 -8.86 12.73
C ASP A 71 -6.65 -7.77 12.00
N VAL A 72 -5.48 -8.08 11.45
CA VAL A 72 -4.57 -7.08 10.90
C VAL A 72 -4.20 -7.42 9.45
N ALA A 73 -4.45 -6.46 8.56
CA ALA A 73 -3.94 -6.50 7.19
C ALA A 73 -2.64 -5.71 7.09
N GLU A 74 -1.71 -6.21 6.30
CA GLU A 74 -0.49 -5.47 5.98
C GLU A 74 -0.61 -4.83 4.60
N LEU A 75 -0.40 -3.52 4.56
CA LEU A 75 -0.35 -2.73 3.33
C LEU A 75 1.04 -2.88 2.70
N LYS A 76 1.09 -3.18 1.41
CA LYS A 76 2.34 -3.41 0.69
C LYS A 76 2.31 -2.78 -0.69
N ARG A 77 3.49 -2.50 -1.22
CA ARG A 77 3.70 -2.07 -2.63
C ARG A 77 2.88 -0.86 -3.04
N MET A 78 2.66 0.08 -2.12
CA MET A 78 2.00 1.35 -2.42
C MET A 78 2.89 2.20 -3.33
N TYR A 79 2.34 2.61 -4.46
CA TYR A 79 3.05 3.43 -5.43
C TYR A 79 2.09 4.36 -6.15
N ALA A 80 2.41 5.65 -6.19
CA ALA A 80 1.73 6.65 -7.00
C ALA A 80 2.70 7.09 -8.10
N ARG A 81 2.30 6.88 -9.36
CA ARG A 81 3.15 7.16 -10.52
C ARG A 81 3.35 8.67 -10.65
N PRO A 82 4.60 9.17 -10.77
CA PRO A 82 4.83 10.59 -11.00
C PRO A 82 4.12 11.07 -12.29
N GLY A 83 3.54 12.25 -12.23
CA GLY A 83 2.87 12.84 -13.38
C GLY A 83 1.46 12.37 -13.65
N SER A 84 0.90 11.46 -12.84
CA SER A 84 -0.47 10.96 -13.01
C SER A 84 -1.52 11.84 -12.34
N GLY A 85 -1.11 13.00 -11.83
CA GLY A 85 -1.98 13.92 -11.12
C GLY A 85 -1.93 13.73 -9.61
N ALA A 86 -2.38 14.76 -8.89
CA ALA A 86 -2.40 14.73 -7.43
C ALA A 86 -3.49 13.77 -6.92
N GLY A 87 -3.22 13.07 -5.82
CA GLY A 87 -4.22 12.31 -5.11
C GLY A 87 -4.31 10.83 -5.43
N ALA A 88 -3.50 10.29 -6.35
CA ALA A 88 -3.55 8.86 -6.67
C ALA A 88 -3.21 7.99 -5.45
N GLY A 89 -2.18 8.36 -4.69
CA GLY A 89 -1.81 7.64 -3.47
C GLY A 89 -2.91 7.67 -2.42
N ALA A 90 -3.51 8.83 -2.20
CA ALA A 90 -4.61 8.99 -1.24
C ALA A 90 -5.84 8.17 -1.66
N ALA A 91 -6.17 8.16 -2.95
CA ALA A 91 -7.30 7.39 -3.48
C ALA A 91 -7.07 5.89 -3.32
N LEU A 92 -5.87 5.41 -3.63
CA LEU A 92 -5.49 4.00 -3.43
C LEU A 92 -5.56 3.61 -1.96
N LEU A 93 -5.00 4.43 -1.08
CA LEU A 93 -5.00 4.16 0.35
C LEU A 93 -6.43 4.05 0.88
N ALA A 94 -7.30 4.99 0.52
CA ALA A 94 -8.71 4.95 0.91
C ALA A 94 -9.41 3.68 0.40
N ALA A 95 -9.16 3.28 -0.85
CA ALA A 95 -9.74 2.07 -1.41
C ALA A 95 -9.25 0.82 -0.69
N LEU A 96 -7.97 0.75 -0.36
CA LEU A 96 -7.39 -0.38 0.38
C LEU A 96 -7.93 -0.45 1.80
N GLU A 97 -8.11 0.70 2.48
CA GLU A 97 -8.71 0.72 3.81
C GLU A 97 -10.15 0.23 3.80
N ARG A 98 -10.94 0.65 2.80
CA ARG A 98 -12.31 0.12 2.63
C ARG A 98 -12.30 -1.39 2.38
N GLN A 99 -11.37 -1.85 1.57
CA GLN A 99 -11.24 -3.28 1.27
C GLN A 99 -10.85 -4.06 2.53
N ALA A 100 -9.94 -3.51 3.35
CA ALA A 100 -9.56 -4.14 4.61
C ALA A 100 -10.78 -4.31 5.54
N LEU A 101 -11.61 -3.26 5.68
CA LEU A 101 -12.83 -3.34 6.47
C LEU A 101 -13.81 -4.37 5.90
N ALA A 102 -13.98 -4.41 4.58
CA ALA A 102 -14.86 -5.37 3.93
C ALA A 102 -14.39 -6.82 4.16
N PHE A 103 -13.08 -7.03 4.23
CA PHE A 103 -12.51 -8.35 4.56
C PHE A 103 -12.61 -8.70 6.05
N GLY A 104 -13.01 -7.77 6.91
CA GLY A 104 -13.17 -8.00 8.34
C GLY A 104 -11.94 -7.69 9.18
N TYR A 105 -10.94 -7.03 8.63
CA TYR A 105 -9.78 -6.59 9.42
C TYR A 105 -10.14 -5.38 10.29
N ARG A 106 -9.54 -5.33 11.48
CA ARG A 106 -9.67 -4.21 12.39
C ARG A 106 -8.63 -3.13 12.13
N ASP A 107 -7.40 -3.54 11.87
CA ASP A 107 -6.25 -2.66 11.74
C ASP A 107 -5.53 -2.88 10.42
N VAL A 108 -4.92 -1.81 9.89
CA VAL A 108 -4.02 -1.84 8.74
C VAL A 108 -2.66 -1.38 9.22
N TRP A 109 -1.65 -2.22 9.04
CA TRP A 109 -0.27 -1.92 9.38
C TRP A 109 0.59 -1.91 8.13
N LEU A 110 1.72 -1.24 8.21
CA LEU A 110 2.69 -1.16 7.12
C LEU A 110 4.10 -0.97 7.65
N GLU A 111 5.08 -1.25 6.80
CA GLU A 111 6.47 -0.91 7.07
C GLU A 111 7.00 -0.07 5.91
N THR A 112 7.80 0.93 6.24
CA THR A 112 8.61 1.66 5.28
C THR A 112 9.98 1.90 5.86
N ARG A 113 10.93 2.29 5.02
CA ARG A 113 12.27 2.63 5.50
C ARG A 113 12.25 4.02 6.13
N ARG A 114 12.97 4.16 7.25
CA ARG A 114 13.08 5.45 7.95
C ARG A 114 13.63 6.56 7.04
N VAL A 115 14.55 6.22 6.13
CA VAL A 115 15.11 7.18 5.19
C VAL A 115 14.09 7.68 4.16
N ASN A 116 12.98 6.95 3.97
CA ASN A 116 11.91 7.37 3.09
C ASN A 116 10.96 8.33 3.83
N ALA A 117 11.48 9.51 4.15
CA ALA A 117 10.77 10.51 4.95
C ALA A 117 9.44 10.94 4.29
N ARG A 118 9.39 10.96 2.96
CA ARG A 118 8.19 11.32 2.21
C ARG A 118 7.07 10.30 2.45
N ALA A 119 7.39 9.01 2.45
CA ALA A 119 6.41 7.96 2.73
C ALA A 119 5.91 8.05 4.17
N VAL A 120 6.80 8.22 5.14
CA VAL A 120 6.42 8.37 6.55
C VAL A 120 5.45 9.54 6.70
N ALA A 121 5.77 10.70 6.14
CA ALA A 121 4.92 11.90 6.22
C ALA A 121 3.56 11.66 5.55
N PHE A 122 3.53 10.98 4.42
CA PHE A 122 2.30 10.64 3.71
C PHE A 122 1.36 9.81 4.60
N TYR A 123 1.89 8.75 5.22
CA TYR A 123 1.05 7.89 6.06
C TYR A 123 0.61 8.59 7.34
N GLU A 124 1.48 9.37 7.97
CA GLU A 124 1.11 10.15 9.15
C GLU A 124 -0.01 11.15 8.84
N LYS A 125 0.07 11.81 7.68
CA LYS A 125 -0.99 12.71 7.20
C LYS A 125 -2.33 12.00 7.07
N HIS A 126 -2.32 10.71 6.74
CA HIS A 126 -3.54 9.91 6.55
C HIS A 126 -3.95 9.12 7.80
N GLY A 127 -3.43 9.51 8.97
CA GLY A 127 -3.89 8.97 10.25
C GLY A 127 -3.14 7.77 10.76
N TYR A 128 -2.06 7.39 10.11
CA TYR A 128 -1.19 6.30 10.60
C TYR A 128 -0.27 6.82 11.70
N ARG A 129 -0.01 5.97 12.68
CA ARG A 129 0.89 6.27 13.79
C ARG A 129 1.98 5.23 13.86
N VAL A 130 3.17 5.64 14.33
CA VAL A 130 4.28 4.72 14.54
C VAL A 130 3.89 3.68 15.59
N ILE A 131 4.13 2.42 15.26
CA ILE A 131 3.92 1.27 16.15
C ILE A 131 5.25 0.51 16.31
N HIS A 132 5.30 -0.46 17.21
CA HIS A 132 6.45 -1.34 17.31
C HIS A 132 6.66 -2.09 15.99
N ASN A 133 7.92 -2.28 15.60
CA ASN A 133 8.24 -3.08 14.43
C ASN A 133 7.69 -4.49 14.59
N PHE A 134 6.92 -4.94 13.62
CA PHE A 134 6.25 -6.24 13.68
C PHE A 134 6.92 -7.25 12.74
N GLY A 135 6.67 -8.53 12.99
CA GLY A 135 7.09 -9.63 12.13
C GLY A 135 8.58 -9.60 11.82
N LYS A 136 8.93 -9.74 10.57
CA LYS A 136 10.31 -9.74 10.09
C LYS A 136 11.02 -8.39 10.24
N TYR A 137 10.29 -7.34 10.55
CA TYR A 137 10.87 -6.00 10.74
C TYR A 137 11.33 -5.76 12.18
N ALA A 138 10.96 -6.66 13.11
CA ALA A 138 11.36 -6.55 14.51
C ALA A 138 12.89 -6.53 14.65
N GLY A 139 13.39 -5.58 15.43
CA GLY A 139 14.83 -5.44 15.64
C GLY A 139 15.61 -4.78 14.50
N ARG A 140 14.93 -4.28 13.49
CA ARG A 140 15.57 -3.58 12.36
C ARG A 140 15.46 -2.07 12.52
N PRO A 141 16.55 -1.37 12.90
CA PRO A 141 16.49 0.08 13.16
C PRO A 141 16.22 0.91 11.90
N GLU A 142 16.52 0.38 10.71
CA GLU A 142 16.24 1.05 9.45
C GLU A 142 14.76 1.06 9.07
N ALA A 143 13.96 0.17 9.69
CA ALA A 143 12.53 0.06 9.40
C ALA A 143 11.71 0.90 10.37
N VAL A 144 10.64 1.50 9.87
CA VAL A 144 9.60 2.12 10.70
C VAL A 144 8.25 1.51 10.32
N CYS A 145 7.54 1.02 11.33
CA CYS A 145 6.21 0.46 11.15
C CYS A 145 5.16 1.46 11.61
N LEU A 146 4.06 1.54 10.87
CA LEU A 146 2.95 2.42 11.19
C LEU A 146 1.65 1.62 11.14
N GLY A 147 0.65 2.06 11.89
CA GLY A 147 -0.64 1.41 11.94
C GLY A 147 -1.78 2.39 12.09
N LYS A 148 -2.95 1.96 11.62
CA LYS A 148 -4.19 2.71 11.69
C LYS A 148 -5.35 1.76 11.86
N ARG A 149 -6.34 2.18 12.65
CA ARG A 149 -7.65 1.54 12.68
C ARG A 149 -8.58 2.36 11.79
N PRO A 150 -8.90 1.87 10.56
CA PRO A 150 -9.79 2.62 9.68
C PRO A 150 -11.15 2.85 10.32
N ASP A 151 -11.72 4.04 10.07
CA ASP A 151 -12.99 4.42 10.68
C ASP A 151 -14.16 3.84 9.87
N THR A 152 -14.94 2.97 10.52
CA THR A 152 -16.15 2.40 9.92
C THR A 152 -17.29 3.41 9.79
N ARG A 153 -17.16 4.55 10.47
CA ARG A 153 -18.15 5.65 10.45
C ARG A 153 -17.77 6.76 9.50
N ALA A 154 -16.69 6.59 8.74
CA ALA A 154 -16.34 7.55 7.71
C ALA A 154 -17.54 7.73 6.76
N PRO A 155 -17.94 8.97 6.44
CA PRO A 155 -19.11 9.17 5.61
C PRO A 155 -18.92 8.49 4.26
N VAL A 156 -19.91 7.71 3.87
CA VAL A 156 -19.98 7.18 2.52
C VAL A 156 -20.40 8.35 1.64
N PHE A 157 -19.47 8.91 0.92
CA PHE A 157 -19.81 9.89 -0.12
C PHE A 157 -20.39 9.12 -1.30
N LEU A 158 -21.68 9.22 -1.42
CA LEU A 158 -22.41 8.70 -2.55
C LEU A 158 -22.24 9.60 -3.76
#